data_06cdcf630bcc05f14025cc5758bbdc6c
#
_entry.id   06cdcf630bcc05f14025cc5758bbdc6c
#
_cell.length_a   1.000
_cell.length_b   1.000
_cell.length_c   1.000
_cell.angle_alpha   90.00
_cell.angle_beta   90.00
_cell.angle_gamma   90.00
#
_symmetry.space_group_name_H-M   'P 1'
#
loop_
_entity.id
_entity.type
_entity.pdbx_description
1 polymer ?
#
loop_
_entity_poly.entity_id
_entity_poly.type
_entity_poly.pdbx_seq_one_letter_code
_entity_poly.pdbx_strand_id
1 'polypeptide(L)'
;ITATSNKDWCTVSVNGDIINVSVIENNDMSGRTAAVTITDGEASTLVPVSQGGCVILYNKSELGHAFTYAGGSATVSFSTTASYSIEVPAEAQSWLSYTLDEENRTITFNVAASADKTPRGAAVKVTAGKKTIYYHLGEYELKDIAGKWRVSFVDGDDSTLAGEIEVVQDEEEPTIFYLSGISNFFDLPLIYNGEALLTMGGLNLGTYAGRYNI
;
A
#
# COMPACT_ATOMS: atom_id res chain seq x y z
N ILE A 1 -10.59 -38.01 31.73
CA ILE A 1 -9.59 -37.37 30.84
C ILE A 1 -9.63 -35.87 31.08
N THR A 2 -8.45 -35.25 31.21
CA THR A 2 -8.31 -33.80 31.26
C THR A 2 -7.33 -33.34 30.14
N ALA A 3 -7.52 -32.12 29.66
CA ALA A 3 -6.64 -31.54 28.67
C ALA A 3 -6.36 -30.08 29.04
N THR A 4 -5.11 -29.68 28.88
CA THR A 4 -4.65 -28.31 29.17
C THR A 4 -3.70 -27.82 28.07
N SER A 5 -3.79 -26.52 27.76
CA SER A 5 -2.84 -25.88 26.84
C SER A 5 -1.81 -25.08 27.61
N ASN A 6 -0.59 -25.01 27.06
CA ASN A 6 0.48 -24.18 27.61
C ASN A 6 0.47 -22.74 27.05
N LYS A 7 -0.58 -22.36 26.29
CA LYS A 7 -0.69 -21.03 25.66
C LYS A 7 -2.12 -20.53 25.74
N ASP A 8 -2.28 -19.25 26.10
CA ASP A 8 -3.59 -18.59 26.26
C ASP A 8 -4.38 -18.46 24.95
N TRP A 9 -3.69 -18.38 23.81
CA TRP A 9 -4.30 -18.29 22.49
C TRP A 9 -4.86 -19.63 21.98
N CYS A 10 -4.56 -20.73 22.66
CA CYS A 10 -5.02 -22.07 22.35
C CYS A 10 -5.80 -22.59 23.56
N THR A 11 -7.10 -22.72 23.44
CA THR A 11 -7.98 -23.19 24.51
C THR A 11 -8.44 -24.60 24.24
N VAL A 12 -8.71 -25.36 25.33
CA VAL A 12 -9.10 -26.77 25.26
C VAL A 12 -10.31 -27.00 26.12
N SER A 13 -11.26 -27.77 25.61
CA SER A 13 -12.39 -28.28 26.39
C SER A 13 -12.57 -29.77 26.14
N VAL A 14 -12.99 -30.49 27.20
CA VAL A 14 -13.24 -31.93 27.14
C VAL A 14 -14.74 -32.16 27.32
N ASN A 15 -15.34 -32.91 26.40
CA ASN A 15 -16.75 -33.31 26.46
C ASN A 15 -16.85 -34.82 26.18
N GLY A 16 -16.97 -35.61 27.25
CA GLY A 16 -16.87 -37.06 27.16
C GLY A 16 -15.50 -37.50 26.61
N ASP A 17 -15.51 -38.19 25.50
CA ASP A 17 -14.30 -38.68 24.82
C ASP A 17 -13.76 -37.72 23.75
N ILE A 18 -14.41 -36.56 23.61
CA ILE A 18 -14.02 -35.55 22.60
C ILE A 18 -13.24 -34.42 23.26
N ILE A 19 -12.09 -34.12 22.71
CA ILE A 19 -11.26 -32.97 23.09
C ILE A 19 -11.36 -31.93 21.95
N ASN A 20 -11.95 -30.76 22.26
CA ASN A 20 -12.05 -29.66 21.35
C ASN A 20 -10.87 -28.70 21.59
N VAL A 21 -10.16 -28.35 20.54
CA VAL A 21 -9.10 -27.35 20.57
C VAL A 21 -9.56 -26.14 19.76
N SER A 22 -9.56 -24.98 20.39
CA SER A 22 -9.91 -23.71 19.76
C SER A 22 -8.73 -22.75 19.83
N VAL A 23 -8.50 -22.00 18.77
CA VAL A 23 -7.43 -21.01 18.67
C VAL A 23 -7.99 -19.65 18.31
N ILE A 24 -7.48 -18.59 18.93
CA ILE A 24 -7.79 -17.22 18.52
C ILE A 24 -6.96 -16.86 17.28
N GLU A 25 -7.43 -15.87 16.54
CA GLU A 25 -6.76 -15.37 15.34
C GLU A 25 -5.31 -14.97 15.62
N ASN A 26 -4.40 -15.31 14.70
CA ASN A 26 -3.00 -14.88 14.76
C ASN A 26 -2.80 -13.66 13.86
N ASN A 27 -2.70 -12.48 14.48
CA ASN A 27 -2.48 -11.21 13.80
C ASN A 27 -1.00 -10.90 13.53
N ASP A 28 -0.07 -11.76 14.02
CA ASP A 28 1.35 -11.63 13.73
C ASP A 28 1.71 -12.27 12.38
N MET A 29 2.72 -11.72 11.71
CA MET A 29 3.23 -12.29 10.46
C MET A 29 3.93 -13.63 10.67
N SER A 30 4.34 -13.94 11.90
CA SER A 30 5.02 -15.19 12.28
C SER A 30 4.04 -16.22 12.77
N GLY A 31 4.26 -17.48 12.40
CA GLY A 31 3.55 -18.62 12.96
C GLY A 31 3.84 -18.80 14.45
N ARG A 32 2.93 -19.49 15.14
CA ARG A 32 3.06 -19.79 16.57
C ARG A 32 2.69 -21.23 16.87
N THR A 33 3.20 -21.78 18.00
CA THR A 33 2.98 -23.15 18.41
C THR A 33 2.54 -23.22 19.88
N ALA A 34 1.67 -24.19 20.18
CA ALA A 34 1.27 -24.56 21.52
C ALA A 34 1.42 -26.07 21.69
N ALA A 35 1.42 -26.52 22.93
CA ALA A 35 1.31 -27.93 23.28
C ALA A 35 0.09 -28.14 24.16
N VAL A 36 -0.75 -29.09 23.77
CA VAL A 36 -1.89 -29.56 24.57
C VAL A 36 -1.46 -30.85 25.28
N THR A 37 -1.48 -30.82 26.60
CA THR A 37 -1.25 -31.99 27.45
C THR A 37 -2.59 -32.67 27.72
N ILE A 38 -2.70 -33.94 27.38
CA ILE A 38 -3.87 -34.78 27.65
C ILE A 38 -3.45 -35.83 28.65
N THR A 39 -4.24 -36.03 29.72
CA THR A 39 -3.98 -37.05 30.73
C THR A 39 -5.26 -37.72 31.23
N ASP A 40 -5.18 -39.01 31.55
CA ASP A 40 -6.17 -39.80 32.24
C ASP A 40 -5.92 -39.96 33.76
N GLY A 41 -4.77 -39.36 34.21
CA GLY A 41 -4.31 -39.46 35.58
C GLY A 41 -3.19 -40.45 35.79
N GLU A 42 -3.00 -41.45 34.92
CA GLU A 42 -1.92 -42.44 34.96
C GLU A 42 -0.88 -42.17 33.86
N ALA A 43 -1.37 -41.85 32.68
CA ALA A 43 -0.54 -41.52 31.52
C ALA A 43 -0.82 -40.11 30.99
N SER A 44 0.14 -39.53 30.32
CA SER A 44 -0.05 -38.24 29.62
C SER A 44 0.62 -38.24 28.24
N THR A 45 0.00 -37.50 27.33
CA THR A 45 0.56 -37.27 25.98
C THR A 45 0.53 -35.81 25.63
N LEU A 46 1.43 -35.37 24.75
CA LEU A 46 1.51 -34.03 24.22
C LEU A 46 1.05 -34.03 22.77
N VAL A 47 0.10 -33.13 22.47
CA VAL A 47 -0.38 -32.87 21.12
C VAL A 47 0.11 -31.47 20.69
N PRO A 48 0.98 -31.36 19.69
CA PRO A 48 1.41 -30.08 19.21
C PRO A 48 0.29 -29.40 18.39
N VAL A 49 0.09 -28.09 18.61
CA VAL A 49 -0.81 -27.26 17.85
C VAL A 49 -0.01 -26.14 17.18
N SER A 50 -0.07 -26.06 15.86
CA SER A 50 0.61 -25.02 15.09
C SER A 50 -0.39 -24.16 14.36
N GLN A 51 -0.18 -22.85 14.39
CA GLN A 51 -0.97 -21.86 13.66
C GLN A 51 -0.05 -20.99 12.84
N GLY A 52 -0.34 -20.84 11.53
CA GLY A 52 0.39 -19.94 10.64
C GLY A 52 0.28 -18.48 11.07
N GLY A 53 1.17 -17.65 10.58
CA GLY A 53 1.07 -16.19 10.71
C GLY A 53 0.04 -15.61 9.75
N CYS A 54 -0.30 -14.34 9.97
CA CYS A 54 -1.13 -13.57 9.06
C CYS A 54 -0.42 -13.44 7.69
N VAL A 55 -1.13 -13.79 6.62
CA VAL A 55 -0.67 -13.62 5.24
C VAL A 55 -1.51 -12.52 4.60
N ILE A 56 -0.84 -11.59 3.92
CA ILE A 56 -1.48 -10.54 3.13
C ILE A 56 -0.89 -10.62 1.72
N LEU A 57 -1.76 -10.81 0.75
CA LEU A 57 -1.42 -10.86 -0.67
C LEU A 57 -2.05 -9.65 -1.38
N TYR A 58 -1.24 -8.88 -2.06
CA TYR A 58 -1.61 -7.74 -2.88
C TYR A 58 -0.55 -7.50 -3.94
N ASN A 59 -0.93 -6.85 -5.03
CA ASN A 59 0.01 -6.48 -6.08
C ASN A 59 0.54 -5.06 -5.82
N LYS A 60 1.86 -4.92 -5.71
CA LYS A 60 2.50 -3.62 -5.47
C LYS A 60 2.29 -2.63 -6.61
N SER A 61 2.17 -3.09 -7.86
CA SER A 61 1.88 -2.22 -9.01
C SER A 61 0.46 -1.66 -9.01
N GLU A 62 -0.44 -2.23 -8.19
CA GLU A 62 -1.83 -1.79 -8.05
C GLU A 62 -2.03 -0.85 -6.84
N LEU A 63 -0.96 -0.42 -6.18
CA LEU A 63 -1.07 0.49 -5.02
C LEU A 63 -1.35 1.95 -5.42
N GLY A 64 -1.20 2.31 -6.68
CA GLY A 64 -1.48 3.65 -7.20
C GLY A 64 -2.35 3.59 -8.44
N HIS A 65 -3.42 4.41 -8.48
CA HIS A 65 -4.29 4.57 -9.64
C HIS A 65 -4.62 6.04 -9.86
N ALA A 66 -4.52 6.46 -11.11
CA ALA A 66 -4.89 7.80 -11.56
C ALA A 66 -6.15 7.74 -12.43
N PHE A 67 -7.00 8.72 -12.25
CA PHE A 67 -8.23 8.93 -13.01
C PHE A 67 -8.23 10.33 -13.60
N THR A 68 -8.90 10.50 -14.74
CA THR A 68 -9.26 11.83 -15.23
C THR A 68 -10.45 12.37 -14.44
N TYR A 69 -10.82 13.64 -14.62
CA TYR A 69 -11.99 14.25 -13.99
C TYR A 69 -13.33 13.61 -14.34
N ALA A 70 -13.35 12.65 -15.26
CA ALA A 70 -14.53 11.83 -15.54
C ALA A 70 -14.81 10.79 -14.45
N GLY A 71 -13.86 10.62 -13.53
CA GLY A 71 -13.92 9.54 -12.55
C GLY A 71 -13.69 8.17 -13.16
N GLY A 72 -14.12 7.14 -12.47
CA GLY A 72 -13.99 5.76 -12.93
C GLY A 72 -13.89 4.76 -11.80
N SER A 73 -13.42 3.55 -12.12
CA SER A 73 -13.18 2.52 -11.12
C SER A 73 -11.89 1.76 -11.40
N ALA A 74 -11.24 1.33 -10.32
CA ALA A 74 -10.06 0.46 -10.37
C ALA A 74 -10.30 -0.75 -9.47
N THR A 75 -10.07 -1.94 -10.00
CA THR A 75 -10.18 -3.19 -9.25
C THR A 75 -8.78 -3.73 -8.98
N VAL A 76 -8.51 -4.00 -7.71
CA VAL A 76 -7.22 -4.50 -7.23
C VAL A 76 -7.38 -5.85 -6.55
N SER A 77 -6.36 -6.68 -6.65
CA SER A 77 -6.31 -7.97 -5.98
C SER A 77 -5.92 -7.79 -4.52
N PHE A 78 -6.71 -8.34 -3.60
CA PHE A 78 -6.41 -8.32 -2.18
C PHE A 78 -6.92 -9.57 -1.49
N SER A 79 -6.08 -10.24 -0.73
CA SER A 79 -6.51 -11.32 0.17
C SER A 79 -5.68 -11.36 1.43
N THR A 80 -6.29 -11.83 2.51
CA THR A 80 -5.64 -11.99 3.81
C THR A 80 -6.21 -13.17 4.57
N THR A 81 -5.43 -13.75 5.48
CA THR A 81 -5.88 -14.77 6.44
C THR A 81 -6.29 -14.19 7.78
N ALA A 82 -6.13 -12.88 7.99
CA ALA A 82 -6.54 -12.17 9.20
C ALA A 82 -7.77 -11.31 8.94
N SER A 83 -8.47 -10.95 9.99
CA SER A 83 -9.49 -9.90 9.95
C SER A 83 -8.87 -8.60 9.46
N TYR A 84 -9.60 -7.83 8.65
CA TYR A 84 -9.11 -6.60 8.05
C TYR A 84 -10.14 -5.48 8.09
N SER A 85 -9.65 -4.26 7.92
CA SER A 85 -10.46 -3.06 7.76
C SER A 85 -9.97 -2.23 6.59
N ILE A 86 -10.90 -1.53 5.93
CA ILE A 86 -10.62 -0.57 4.86
C ILE A 86 -11.16 0.78 5.31
N GLU A 87 -10.32 1.78 5.28
CA GLU A 87 -10.62 3.13 5.74
C GLU A 87 -10.37 4.13 4.62
N VAL A 88 -11.46 4.72 4.11
CA VAL A 88 -11.41 5.85 3.19
C VAL A 88 -11.32 7.12 4.05
N PRO A 89 -10.34 8.01 3.82
CA PRO A 89 -10.22 9.26 4.56
C PRO A 89 -11.51 10.09 4.51
N ALA A 90 -11.86 10.74 5.61
CA ALA A 90 -13.13 11.46 5.76
C ALA A 90 -13.35 12.51 4.66
N GLU A 91 -12.28 13.21 4.27
CA GLU A 91 -12.27 14.23 3.21
C GLU A 91 -12.52 13.64 1.80
N ALA A 92 -12.30 12.35 1.63
CA ALA A 92 -12.48 11.66 0.35
C ALA A 92 -13.83 10.93 0.23
N GLN A 93 -14.56 10.72 1.31
CA GLN A 93 -15.78 9.90 1.31
C GLN A 93 -16.91 10.45 0.44
N SER A 94 -16.88 11.75 0.11
CA SER A 94 -17.85 12.36 -0.78
C SER A 94 -17.66 11.98 -2.26
N TRP A 95 -16.48 11.51 -2.65
CA TRP A 95 -16.15 11.23 -4.04
C TRP A 95 -15.45 9.86 -4.25
N LEU A 96 -14.98 9.23 -3.18
CA LEU A 96 -14.30 7.94 -3.22
C LEU A 96 -15.05 6.92 -2.35
N SER A 97 -15.40 5.81 -2.95
CA SER A 97 -16.00 4.65 -2.27
C SER A 97 -15.34 3.37 -2.72
N TYR A 98 -15.66 2.26 -2.08
CA TYR A 98 -15.18 0.95 -2.51
C TYR A 98 -16.28 -0.11 -2.39
N THR A 99 -16.12 -1.18 -3.15
CA THR A 99 -16.89 -2.42 -3.03
C THR A 99 -15.95 -3.61 -2.89
N LEU A 100 -16.39 -4.61 -2.15
CA LEU A 100 -15.64 -5.84 -1.91
C LEU A 100 -16.28 -6.98 -2.69
N ASP A 101 -15.45 -7.79 -3.30
CA ASP A 101 -15.80 -9.10 -3.82
C ASP A 101 -14.92 -10.13 -3.12
N GLU A 102 -15.47 -10.74 -2.07
CA GLU A 102 -14.75 -11.72 -1.25
C GLU A 102 -14.50 -13.03 -2.00
N GLU A 103 -15.40 -13.42 -2.92
CA GLU A 103 -15.26 -14.61 -3.73
C GLU A 103 -14.07 -14.49 -4.68
N ASN A 104 -13.95 -13.36 -5.37
CA ASN A 104 -12.86 -13.07 -6.29
C ASN A 104 -11.64 -12.45 -5.62
N ARG A 105 -11.75 -12.13 -4.32
CA ARG A 105 -10.68 -11.52 -3.51
C ARG A 105 -10.20 -10.20 -4.09
N THR A 106 -11.15 -9.32 -4.41
CA THR A 106 -10.85 -8.02 -5.01
C THR A 106 -11.51 -6.88 -4.24
N ILE A 107 -10.87 -5.71 -4.31
CA ILE A 107 -11.42 -4.43 -3.88
C ILE A 107 -11.59 -3.59 -5.14
N THR A 108 -12.78 -3.08 -5.38
CA THR A 108 -13.03 -2.12 -6.46
C THR A 108 -13.23 -0.74 -5.85
N PHE A 109 -12.32 0.19 -6.15
CA PHE A 109 -12.44 1.59 -5.81
C PHE A 109 -13.25 2.32 -6.86
N ASN A 110 -14.22 3.14 -6.44
CA ASN A 110 -15.08 3.92 -7.30
C ASN A 110 -14.85 5.40 -7.04
N VAL A 111 -14.41 6.12 -8.07
CA VAL A 111 -14.09 7.54 -8.04
C VAL A 111 -15.17 8.29 -8.80
N ALA A 112 -15.90 9.17 -8.12
CA ALA A 112 -16.93 10.00 -8.74
C ALA A 112 -16.28 11.09 -9.58
N ALA A 113 -16.93 11.50 -10.68
CA ALA A 113 -16.46 12.59 -11.53
C ALA A 113 -16.31 13.91 -10.75
N SER A 114 -15.24 14.67 -11.05
CA SER A 114 -15.01 16.01 -10.51
C SER A 114 -15.63 17.06 -11.43
N ALA A 115 -16.75 17.65 -10.99
CA ALA A 115 -17.47 18.63 -11.78
C ALA A 115 -16.71 19.97 -11.93
N ASP A 116 -15.95 20.34 -10.91
CA ASP A 116 -15.13 21.56 -10.85
C ASP A 116 -13.73 21.38 -11.45
N LYS A 117 -13.39 20.14 -11.84
CA LYS A 117 -12.08 19.76 -12.41
C LYS A 117 -10.90 20.20 -11.53
N THR A 118 -11.06 20.07 -10.22
CA THR A 118 -10.01 20.33 -9.25
C THR A 118 -9.27 19.01 -8.95
N PRO A 119 -7.93 18.99 -9.04
CA PRO A 119 -7.14 17.82 -8.68
C PRO A 119 -7.38 17.40 -7.24
N ARG A 120 -7.54 16.11 -7.04
CA ARG A 120 -7.74 15.54 -5.69
C ARG A 120 -7.15 14.16 -5.59
N GLY A 121 -6.81 13.77 -4.38
CA GLY A 121 -6.24 12.45 -4.13
C GLY A 121 -6.51 11.98 -2.71
N ALA A 122 -6.46 10.68 -2.52
CA ALA A 122 -6.63 10.06 -1.22
C ALA A 122 -5.80 8.79 -1.10
N ALA A 123 -5.38 8.48 0.12
CA ALA A 123 -4.73 7.24 0.49
C ALA A 123 -5.71 6.37 1.28
N VAL A 124 -6.28 5.36 0.65
CA VAL A 124 -7.15 4.40 1.32
C VAL A 124 -6.29 3.43 2.12
N LYS A 125 -6.52 3.41 3.42
CA LYS A 125 -5.78 2.57 4.35
C LYS A 125 -6.45 1.21 4.48
N VAL A 126 -5.69 0.14 4.27
CA VAL A 126 -6.12 -1.23 4.52
C VAL A 126 -5.23 -1.83 5.60
N THR A 127 -5.83 -2.24 6.70
CA THR A 127 -5.13 -2.86 7.82
C THR A 127 -5.60 -4.30 7.98
N ALA A 128 -4.67 -5.25 7.99
CA ALA A 128 -4.94 -6.65 8.26
C ALA A 128 -3.91 -7.19 9.25
N GLY A 129 -4.42 -7.72 10.37
CA GLY A 129 -3.56 -8.04 11.50
C GLY A 129 -2.77 -6.84 11.97
N LYS A 130 -1.44 -6.96 12.00
CA LYS A 130 -0.51 -5.86 12.37
C LYS A 130 0.09 -5.11 11.17
N LYS A 131 -0.35 -5.41 9.95
CA LYS A 131 0.18 -4.78 8.74
C LYS A 131 -0.82 -3.79 8.15
N THR A 132 -0.29 -2.66 7.71
CA THR A 132 -1.04 -1.64 6.99
C THR A 132 -0.44 -1.46 5.59
N ILE A 133 -1.31 -1.32 4.60
CA ILE A 133 -0.99 -0.92 3.22
C ILE A 133 -1.87 0.25 2.83
N TYR A 134 -1.43 1.04 1.85
CA TYR A 134 -2.16 2.20 1.35
C TYR A 134 -2.34 2.07 -0.16
N TYR A 135 -3.58 2.27 -0.62
CA TYR A 135 -3.90 2.46 -2.02
C TYR A 135 -4.06 3.95 -2.28
N HIS A 136 -3.26 4.49 -3.18
CA HIS A 136 -3.27 5.90 -3.55
C HIS A 136 -4.13 6.11 -4.79
N LEU A 137 -5.25 6.82 -4.64
CA LEU A 137 -6.18 7.15 -5.72
C LEU A 137 -6.08 8.65 -5.99
N GLY A 138 -5.77 9.00 -7.23
CA GLY A 138 -5.66 10.39 -7.67
C GLY A 138 -6.58 10.68 -8.84
N GLU A 139 -7.21 11.84 -8.83
CA GLU A 139 -8.00 12.36 -9.95
C GLU A 139 -7.41 13.68 -10.42
N TYR A 140 -6.83 13.66 -11.62
CA TYR A 140 -6.14 14.80 -12.22
C TYR A 140 -5.99 14.60 -13.72
N GLU A 141 -5.72 15.68 -14.43
CA GLU A 141 -5.30 15.67 -15.83
C GLU A 141 -3.80 15.97 -15.92
N LEU A 142 -3.18 15.67 -17.06
CA LEU A 142 -1.74 15.82 -17.26
C LEU A 142 -1.25 17.26 -16.98
N LYS A 143 -2.03 18.27 -17.39
CA LYS A 143 -1.72 19.68 -17.11
C LYS A 143 -1.60 20.04 -15.61
N ASP A 144 -2.27 19.27 -14.73
CA ASP A 144 -2.29 19.53 -13.29
C ASP A 144 -1.01 19.06 -12.58
N ILE A 145 -0.16 18.35 -13.30
CA ILE A 145 1.17 17.96 -12.83
C ILE A 145 2.11 19.19 -12.84
N ALA A 146 1.86 20.14 -13.74
CA ALA A 146 2.62 21.39 -13.75
C ALA A 146 2.36 22.23 -12.50
N GLY A 147 3.39 22.90 -12.00
CA GLY A 147 3.31 23.77 -10.82
C GLY A 147 4.38 23.50 -9.79
N LYS A 148 4.21 24.12 -8.62
CA LYS A 148 5.17 24.01 -7.52
C LYS A 148 4.84 22.83 -6.62
N TRP A 149 5.85 22.03 -6.31
CA TRP A 149 5.73 20.85 -5.48
C TRP A 149 6.72 20.89 -4.32
N ARG A 150 6.27 20.45 -3.18
CA ARG A 150 7.16 20.17 -2.06
C ARG A 150 7.56 18.71 -2.11
N VAL A 151 8.86 18.47 -2.25
CA VAL A 151 9.42 17.11 -2.28
C VAL A 151 10.21 16.84 -1.02
N SER A 152 10.16 15.60 -0.57
CA SER A 152 11.05 15.09 0.47
C SER A 152 11.61 13.74 0.01
N PHE A 153 12.89 13.55 0.25
CA PHE A 153 13.58 12.28 -0.04
C PHE A 153 14.59 11.98 1.05
N VAL A 154 14.86 10.73 1.24
CA VAL A 154 15.86 10.24 2.18
C VAL A 154 17.11 9.91 1.39
N ASP A 155 18.23 10.49 1.78
CA ASP A 155 19.53 10.17 1.18
C ASP A 155 20.12 8.87 1.73
N GLY A 156 21.29 8.48 1.22
CA GLY A 156 21.98 7.25 1.63
C GLY A 156 22.45 7.23 3.10
N ASP A 157 22.38 8.35 3.78
CA ASP A 157 22.75 8.51 5.20
C ASP A 157 21.50 8.62 6.11
N ASP A 158 20.33 8.24 5.62
CA ASP A 158 19.01 8.33 6.28
C ASP A 158 18.61 9.78 6.65
N SER A 159 19.23 10.79 6.05
CA SER A 159 18.85 12.19 6.20
C SER A 159 17.66 12.51 5.32
N THR A 160 16.64 13.13 5.89
CA THR A 160 15.50 13.62 5.12
C THR A 160 15.82 14.99 4.54
N LEU A 161 15.90 15.07 3.22
CA LEU A 161 16.01 16.32 2.48
C LEU A 161 14.63 16.73 2.01
N ALA A 162 14.30 18.01 2.18
CA ALA A 162 13.06 18.59 1.70
C ALA A 162 13.36 19.85 0.91
N GLY A 163 12.65 20.03 -0.18
CA GLY A 163 12.82 21.19 -1.05
C GLY A 163 11.55 21.52 -1.83
N GLU A 164 11.56 22.65 -2.49
CA GLU A 164 10.54 23.03 -3.45
C GLU A 164 11.12 22.85 -4.87
N ILE A 165 10.33 22.26 -5.73
CA ILE A 165 10.60 22.10 -7.15
C ILE A 165 9.43 22.67 -7.94
N GLU A 166 9.69 23.03 -9.18
CA GLU A 166 8.66 23.43 -10.12
C GLU A 166 8.66 22.48 -11.30
N VAL A 167 7.47 21.98 -11.65
CA VAL A 167 7.25 21.19 -12.85
C VAL A 167 6.60 22.09 -13.88
N VAL A 168 7.26 22.30 -15.00
CA VAL A 168 6.80 23.16 -16.10
C VAL A 168 6.47 22.26 -17.28
N GLN A 169 5.25 22.36 -17.80
CA GLN A 169 4.85 21.65 -19.02
C GLN A 169 5.37 22.43 -20.24
N ASP A 170 5.88 21.72 -21.23
CA ASP A 170 6.29 22.33 -22.50
C ASP A 170 5.04 22.86 -23.23
N GLU A 171 5.18 24.05 -23.85
CA GLU A 171 4.07 24.72 -24.52
C GLU A 171 3.71 24.07 -25.87
N GLU A 172 4.68 23.47 -26.56
CA GLU A 172 4.51 22.88 -27.89
C GLU A 172 4.24 21.36 -27.79
N GLU A 173 4.89 20.68 -26.83
CA GLU A 173 4.82 19.23 -26.64
C GLU A 173 4.23 18.88 -25.28
N PRO A 174 2.91 18.74 -25.15
CA PRO A 174 2.22 18.55 -23.85
C PRO A 174 2.65 17.33 -23.03
N THR A 175 3.39 16.40 -23.64
CA THR A 175 3.95 15.22 -22.96
C THR A 175 5.34 15.46 -22.39
N ILE A 176 5.94 16.62 -22.67
CA ILE A 176 7.25 17.01 -22.14
C ILE A 176 7.07 17.96 -20.97
N PHE A 177 7.84 17.73 -19.94
CA PHE A 177 7.90 18.55 -18.74
C PHE A 177 9.35 18.86 -18.39
N TYR A 178 9.57 19.93 -17.66
CA TYR A 178 10.87 20.30 -17.11
C TYR A 178 10.76 20.40 -15.60
N LEU A 179 11.68 19.77 -14.91
CA LEU A 179 11.76 19.79 -13.45
C LEU A 179 12.83 20.81 -13.06
N SER A 180 12.37 21.95 -12.57
CA SER A 180 13.19 23.06 -12.09
C SER A 180 13.41 23.00 -10.58
N GLY A 181 14.53 23.56 -10.10
CA GLY A 181 14.82 23.70 -8.68
C GLY A 181 15.60 22.53 -8.08
N ILE A 182 15.87 21.47 -8.82
CA ILE A 182 16.82 20.42 -8.40
C ILE A 182 18.27 20.93 -8.53
N SER A 183 18.53 21.70 -9.56
CA SER A 183 19.84 22.27 -9.84
C SER A 183 19.72 23.74 -10.19
N ASN A 184 20.75 24.53 -9.86
CA ASN A 184 20.86 25.92 -10.30
C ASN A 184 21.39 26.04 -11.73
N PHE A 185 21.71 24.92 -12.39
CA PHE A 185 22.43 24.91 -13.65
C PHE A 185 21.63 24.37 -14.83
N PHE A 186 20.60 23.56 -14.55
CA PHE A 186 19.76 22.94 -15.58
C PHE A 186 18.41 22.55 -15.02
N ASP A 187 17.44 22.48 -15.91
CA ASP A 187 16.14 21.85 -15.68
C ASP A 187 16.19 20.43 -16.23
N LEU A 188 15.66 19.48 -15.47
CA LEU A 188 15.65 18.08 -15.86
C LEU A 188 14.44 17.80 -16.76
N PRO A 189 14.64 17.42 -18.04
CA PRO A 189 13.53 17.07 -18.91
C PRO A 189 12.92 15.72 -18.50
N LEU A 190 11.59 15.68 -18.48
CA LEU A 190 10.77 14.53 -18.18
C LEU A 190 9.82 14.28 -19.35
N ILE A 191 9.58 13.03 -19.69
CA ILE A 191 8.63 12.63 -20.73
C ILE A 191 7.53 11.82 -20.07
N TYR A 192 6.29 12.21 -20.32
CA TYR A 192 5.12 11.43 -19.93
C TYR A 192 4.87 10.31 -20.94
N ASN A 193 4.90 9.06 -20.46
CA ASN A 193 4.72 7.87 -21.31
C ASN A 193 3.28 7.32 -21.32
N GLY A 194 2.34 8.04 -20.72
CA GLY A 194 0.95 7.61 -20.52
C GLY A 194 0.64 7.14 -19.09
N GLU A 195 1.67 6.83 -18.28
CA GLU A 195 1.52 6.33 -16.91
C GLU A 195 2.37 7.10 -15.90
N ALA A 196 3.57 7.52 -16.29
CA ALA A 196 4.54 8.17 -15.41
C ALA A 196 5.35 9.23 -16.15
N LEU A 197 5.91 10.17 -15.39
CA LEU A 197 6.97 11.06 -15.86
C LEU A 197 8.31 10.33 -15.72
N LEU A 198 9.01 10.22 -16.83
CA LEU A 198 10.29 9.52 -16.92
C LEU A 198 11.39 10.48 -17.34
N THR A 199 12.55 10.38 -16.71
CA THR A 199 13.77 11.00 -17.23
C THR A 199 14.53 10.00 -18.09
N MET A 200 15.10 10.45 -19.19
CA MET A 200 15.96 9.61 -20.02
C MET A 200 17.38 9.58 -19.44
N GLY A 201 17.92 8.38 -19.24
CA GLY A 201 19.33 8.23 -18.90
C GLY A 201 20.25 8.65 -20.04
N GLY A 202 21.42 9.19 -19.72
CA GLY A 202 22.44 9.58 -20.69
C GLY A 202 22.17 10.90 -21.43
N LEU A 203 21.23 11.70 -20.91
CA LEU A 203 21.04 13.06 -21.38
C LEU A 203 22.29 13.88 -21.08
N ASN A 204 22.79 14.59 -22.10
CA ASN A 204 23.83 15.59 -21.89
C ASN A 204 23.16 16.91 -21.48
N LEU A 205 23.13 17.17 -20.18
CA LEU A 205 22.55 18.39 -19.59
C LEU A 205 23.53 19.59 -19.60
N GLY A 206 24.71 19.42 -20.22
CA GLY A 206 25.74 20.44 -20.33
C GLY A 206 26.97 20.13 -19.51
N THR A 207 27.75 21.14 -19.17
CA THR A 207 28.99 21.01 -18.39
C THR A 207 28.86 21.77 -17.08
N TYR A 208 29.12 21.07 -15.97
CA TYR A 208 29.29 21.71 -14.68
C TYR A 208 30.70 22.26 -14.51
N ALA A 209 30.81 23.56 -14.17
CA ALA A 209 32.07 24.25 -13.96
C ALA A 209 33.05 24.16 -15.18
N GLY A 210 32.51 23.94 -16.40
CA GLY A 210 33.33 23.82 -17.61
C GLY A 210 34.22 22.57 -17.68
N ARG A 211 34.00 21.58 -16.77
CA ARG A 211 34.90 20.43 -16.63
C ARG A 211 34.19 19.07 -16.59
N TYR A 212 32.93 19.04 -16.18
CA TYR A 212 32.19 17.77 -15.98
C TYR A 212 30.97 17.80 -16.86
N ASN A 213 30.78 16.77 -17.69
CA ASN A 213 29.52 16.53 -18.38
C ASN A 213 28.50 16.01 -17.36
N ILE A 214 27.30 16.59 -17.37
CA ILE A 214 26.18 16.21 -16.50
C ILE A 214 25.13 15.51 -17.35
#